data_8c9d9f91a4ca0b09441408f989b68421
#
_entry.id   8c9d9f91a4ca0b09441408f989b68421
#
_cell.length_a   1.000
_cell.length_b   1.000
_cell.length_c   1.000
_cell.angle_alpha   90.00
_cell.angle_beta   90.00
_cell.angle_gamma   90.00
#
_symmetry.space_group_name_H-M   'P 1'
#
loop_
_entity.id
_entity.type
_entity.pdbx_description
1 polymer ?
#
loop_
_entity_poly.entity_id
_entity_poly.type
_entity_poly.pdbx_seq_one_letter_code
_entity_poly.pdbx_strand_id
1 'polypeptide(L)'
;MADKTFNVRAILSAQDNGMSSALKRAQQNAENLGKTGAKLGSVFKSVLGANLVSAGITKGIGALTSGMRGMASELNSSAKAWKTFEGNMRQINMPTDQIQKAKSELQDFATKTIYSASDMASTYSQLAAVGTKNTTELVKGFGGLAAAAENPAQAMKTLSQQATQMAAKPKVQWQDFKLMLEQTPAGIAAVAKEMGMSTSEMVKAVQDGKIKTEDFFDAITK
;
A
#
# COMPACT_ATOMS: atom_id res chain seq x y z
N MET A 1 19.80 42.88 34.88
CA MET A 1 18.80 42.33 33.93
C MET A 1 19.46 41.86 32.61
N ALA A 2 20.44 40.99 32.69
CA ALA A 2 21.20 40.56 31.50
C ALA A 2 21.17 39.05 31.22
N ASP A 3 20.44 38.26 32.03
CA ASP A 3 20.63 36.82 32.01
C ASP A 3 19.55 35.99 31.28
N LYS A 4 18.44 36.61 30.89
CA LYS A 4 17.35 35.87 30.23
C LYS A 4 17.48 35.74 28.70
N THR A 5 18.25 36.63 28.07
CA THR A 5 18.41 36.62 26.60
C THR A 5 19.44 35.60 26.09
N PHE A 6 20.42 35.24 26.93
CA PHE A 6 21.44 34.28 26.55
C PHE A 6 20.93 32.82 26.57
N ASN A 7 20.03 32.48 27.49
CA ASN A 7 19.47 31.12 27.59
C ASN A 7 18.53 30.76 26.41
N VAL A 8 17.80 31.73 25.87
CA VAL A 8 16.88 31.52 24.76
C VAL A 8 17.63 31.23 23.45
N ARG A 9 18.76 31.90 23.21
CA ARG A 9 19.60 31.68 22.03
C ARG A 9 20.32 30.34 22.06
N ALA A 10 20.77 29.86 23.20
CA ALA A 10 21.44 28.55 23.32
C ALA A 10 20.47 27.40 23.13
N ILE A 11 19.23 27.49 23.60
CA ILE A 11 18.20 26.47 23.43
C ILE A 11 17.74 26.37 21.97
N LEU A 12 17.56 27.50 21.28
CA LEU A 12 17.17 27.53 19.87
C LEU A 12 18.26 26.97 18.95
N SER A 13 19.55 27.25 19.19
CA SER A 13 20.64 26.73 18.38
C SER A 13 20.91 25.24 18.60
N ALA A 14 20.64 24.68 19.79
CA ALA A 14 20.78 23.28 20.07
C ALA A 14 19.67 22.40 19.48
N GLN A 15 18.45 22.96 19.32
CA GLN A 15 17.34 22.24 18.68
C GLN A 15 17.38 22.30 17.15
N ASP A 16 18.03 23.28 16.54
CA ASP A 16 18.02 23.50 15.10
C ASP A 16 18.92 22.50 14.33
N ASN A 17 19.99 21.98 14.93
CA ASN A 17 20.92 21.05 14.27
C ASN A 17 20.30 19.69 13.90
N GLY A 18 19.24 19.27 14.56
CA GLY A 18 18.49 18.06 14.24
C GLY A 18 17.38 18.29 13.19
N MET A 19 16.73 19.43 13.26
CA MET A 19 15.57 19.74 12.45
C MET A 19 15.95 20.16 11.02
N SER A 20 17.04 20.91 10.85
CA SER A 20 17.55 21.31 9.53
C SER A 20 18.05 20.10 8.72
N SER A 21 18.65 19.11 9.38
CA SER A 21 19.08 17.88 8.71
C SER A 21 17.90 16.97 8.35
N ALA A 22 16.87 16.91 9.17
CA ALA A 22 15.64 16.18 8.92
C ALA A 22 14.82 16.82 7.79
N LEU A 23 14.73 18.16 7.77
CA LEU A 23 14.09 18.93 6.70
C LEU A 23 14.81 18.78 5.35
N LYS A 24 16.16 18.81 5.32
CA LYS A 24 16.93 18.56 4.10
C LYS A 24 16.72 17.13 3.56
N ARG A 25 16.68 16.12 4.43
CA ARG A 25 16.38 14.74 4.02
C ARG A 25 14.95 14.60 3.51
N ALA A 26 13.98 15.25 4.16
CA ALA A 26 12.60 15.27 3.72
C ALA A 26 12.43 15.95 2.36
N GLN A 27 13.14 17.05 2.12
CA GLN A 27 13.15 17.77 0.86
C GLN A 27 13.80 16.93 -0.26
N GLN A 28 14.95 16.30 0.00
CA GLN A 28 15.60 15.38 -0.95
C GLN A 28 14.73 14.16 -1.27
N ASN A 29 14.03 13.62 -0.28
CA ASN A 29 13.10 12.52 -0.49
C ASN A 29 11.87 12.96 -1.30
N ALA A 30 11.34 14.16 -1.07
CA ALA A 30 10.24 14.75 -1.85
C ALA A 30 10.65 15.02 -3.32
N GLU A 31 11.86 15.51 -3.56
CA GLU A 31 12.40 15.70 -4.91
C GLU A 31 12.63 14.37 -5.63
N ASN A 32 13.12 13.35 -4.92
CA ASN A 32 13.27 11.99 -5.46
C ASN A 32 11.92 11.33 -5.74
N LEU A 33 10.91 11.57 -4.91
CA LEU A 33 9.53 11.14 -5.15
C LEU A 33 8.93 11.77 -6.41
N GLY A 34 9.17 13.05 -6.66
CA GLY A 34 8.74 13.73 -7.89
C GLY A 34 9.36 13.12 -9.15
N LYS A 35 10.64 12.77 -9.11
CA LYS A 35 11.35 12.11 -10.23
C LYS A 35 10.93 10.64 -10.38
N THR A 36 10.59 9.96 -9.30
CA THR A 36 10.17 8.55 -9.29
C THR A 36 8.70 8.40 -9.66
N GLY A 37 7.85 9.36 -9.35
CA GLY A 37 6.44 9.38 -9.75
C GLY A 37 6.25 9.32 -11.26
N ALA A 38 7.13 9.97 -12.03
CA ALA A 38 7.14 9.88 -13.50
C ALA A 38 7.55 8.49 -14.01
N LYS A 39 8.46 7.80 -13.32
CA LYS A 39 8.87 6.41 -13.65
C LYS A 39 7.81 5.38 -13.24
N LEU A 40 7.13 5.60 -12.10
CA LEU A 40 6.02 4.74 -11.66
C LEU A 40 4.82 4.83 -12.60
N GLY A 41 4.49 6.02 -13.12
CA GLY A 41 3.48 6.18 -14.15
C GLY A 41 3.75 5.29 -15.38
N SER A 42 5.01 5.03 -15.71
CA SER A 42 5.38 4.15 -16.82
C SER A 42 5.28 2.66 -16.45
N VAL A 43 5.60 2.29 -15.21
CA VAL A 43 5.48 0.90 -14.72
C VAL A 43 4.01 0.51 -14.54
N PHE A 44 3.21 1.38 -13.92
CA PHE A 44 1.75 1.15 -13.83
C PHE A 44 1.07 1.15 -15.22
N LYS A 45 1.54 1.99 -16.17
CA LYS A 45 1.08 1.96 -17.56
C LYS A 45 1.36 0.63 -18.25
N SER A 46 2.48 -0.01 -17.95
CA SER A 46 2.83 -1.32 -18.52
C SER A 46 2.08 -2.49 -17.86
N VAL A 47 1.73 -2.36 -16.57
CA VAL A 47 1.07 -3.43 -15.79
C VAL A 47 -0.46 -3.39 -15.93
N LEU A 48 -1.07 -2.20 -15.98
CA LEU A 48 -2.53 -2.05 -15.96
C LEU A 48 -3.15 -1.56 -17.29
N GLY A 49 -2.34 -1.33 -18.33
CA GLY A 49 -2.81 -0.79 -19.61
C GLY A 49 -3.06 0.73 -19.60
N ALA A 50 -2.88 1.37 -20.77
CA ALA A 50 -2.74 2.81 -20.93
C ALA A 50 -3.95 3.68 -20.47
N ASN A 51 -5.14 3.10 -20.27
CA ASN A 51 -6.38 3.86 -20.06
C ASN A 51 -6.80 4.01 -18.58
N LEU A 52 -6.19 3.30 -17.64
CA LEU A 52 -6.60 3.31 -16.22
C LEU A 52 -5.74 4.24 -15.34
N VAL A 53 -4.57 4.63 -15.81
CA VAL A 53 -3.53 5.24 -14.96
C VAL A 53 -3.63 6.75 -14.84
N SER A 54 -4.22 7.45 -15.81
CA SER A 54 -4.09 8.92 -15.91
C SER A 54 -4.90 9.72 -14.87
N ALA A 55 -6.04 9.22 -14.42
CA ALA A 55 -6.93 9.96 -13.50
C ALA A 55 -6.62 9.74 -12.01
N GLY A 56 -6.21 8.53 -11.62
CA GLY A 56 -5.96 8.18 -10.21
C GLY A 56 -4.60 8.68 -9.69
N ILE A 57 -3.54 8.59 -10.50
CA ILE A 57 -2.18 8.98 -10.09
C ILE A 57 -2.04 10.49 -9.96
N THR A 58 -2.63 11.28 -10.86
CA THR A 58 -2.58 12.74 -10.78
C THR A 58 -3.27 13.30 -9.53
N LYS A 59 -4.39 12.70 -9.09
CA LYS A 59 -5.06 13.08 -7.83
C LYS A 59 -4.26 12.65 -6.61
N GLY A 60 -3.62 11.46 -6.63
CA GLY A 60 -2.80 10.95 -5.54
C GLY A 60 -1.51 11.77 -5.32
N ILE A 61 -0.85 12.21 -6.39
CA ILE A 61 0.36 13.04 -6.31
C ILE A 61 0.04 14.45 -5.78
N GLY A 62 -1.12 15.00 -6.13
CA GLY A 62 -1.59 16.28 -5.56
C GLY A 62 -1.82 16.24 -4.05
N ALA A 63 -2.27 15.10 -3.51
CA ALA A 63 -2.42 14.89 -2.08
C ALA A 63 -1.07 14.77 -1.34
N LEU A 64 -0.02 14.29 -2.00
CA LEU A 64 1.34 14.18 -1.44
C LEU A 64 2.01 15.55 -1.24
N THR A 65 1.71 16.54 -2.09
CA THR A 65 2.28 17.90 -1.97
C THR A 65 1.65 18.74 -0.87
N SER A 66 0.43 18.42 -0.42
CA SER A 66 -0.23 19.08 0.70
C SER A 66 0.10 18.46 2.09
N GLY A 67 0.86 17.37 2.12
CA GLY A 67 1.01 16.48 3.29
C GLY A 67 2.23 16.71 4.19
N MET A 68 3.01 17.78 4.06
CA MET A 68 4.20 18.01 4.92
C MET A 68 3.92 18.05 6.43
N ARG A 69 2.68 18.30 6.84
CA ARG A 69 2.28 18.27 8.27
C ARG A 69 2.04 16.85 8.80
N GLY A 70 1.85 15.86 7.93
CA GLY A 70 1.65 14.47 8.30
C GLY A 70 2.94 13.66 8.52
N MET A 71 4.10 14.13 8.04
CA MET A 71 5.32 13.30 7.97
C MET A 71 5.88 12.90 9.34
N ALA A 72 5.84 13.76 10.36
CA ALA A 72 6.34 13.40 11.69
C ALA A 72 5.41 12.38 12.39
N SER A 73 4.10 12.53 12.20
CA SER A 73 3.08 11.58 12.67
C SER A 73 3.23 10.24 11.95
N GLU A 74 3.46 10.26 10.64
CA GLU A 74 3.62 9.06 9.82
C GLU A 74 4.91 8.28 10.16
N LEU A 75 6.03 8.96 10.43
CA LEU A 75 7.27 8.32 10.85
C LEU A 75 7.11 7.55 12.17
N ASN A 76 6.40 8.12 13.13
CA ASN A 76 6.13 7.46 14.41
C ASN A 76 5.13 6.29 14.27
N SER A 77 4.07 6.47 13.50
CA SER A 77 3.10 5.40 13.21
C SER A 77 3.73 4.27 12.41
N SER A 78 4.59 4.60 11.44
CA SER A 78 5.35 3.63 10.65
C SER A 78 6.31 2.81 11.49
N ALA A 79 7.06 3.42 12.39
CA ALA A 79 7.99 2.69 13.27
C ALA A 79 7.24 1.69 14.18
N LYS A 80 6.11 2.10 14.75
CA LYS A 80 5.24 1.23 15.54
C LYS A 80 4.63 0.11 14.70
N ALA A 81 4.15 0.43 13.49
CA ALA A 81 3.57 -0.54 12.58
C ALA A 81 4.57 -1.62 12.19
N TRP A 82 5.80 -1.26 11.86
CA TRP A 82 6.84 -2.22 11.51
C TRP A 82 7.28 -3.08 12.69
N LYS A 83 7.33 -2.54 13.90
CA LYS A 83 7.60 -3.33 15.11
C LYS A 83 6.48 -4.36 15.35
N THR A 84 5.23 -3.96 15.17
CA THR A 84 4.06 -4.86 15.27
C THR A 84 4.10 -5.93 14.17
N PHE A 85 4.40 -5.53 12.93
CA PHE A 85 4.60 -6.44 11.80
C PHE A 85 5.64 -7.52 12.12
N GLU A 86 6.84 -7.14 12.54
CA GLU A 86 7.89 -8.10 12.89
C GLU A 86 7.45 -9.05 14.01
N GLY A 87 6.75 -8.52 15.02
CA GLY A 87 6.19 -9.33 16.10
C GLY A 87 5.19 -10.36 15.60
N ASN A 88 4.24 -9.93 14.77
CA ASN A 88 3.24 -10.82 14.18
C ASN A 88 3.86 -11.91 13.29
N MET A 89 4.85 -11.54 12.48
CA MET A 89 5.54 -12.50 11.61
C MET A 89 6.32 -13.56 12.40
N ARG A 90 6.94 -13.17 13.51
CA ARG A 90 7.59 -14.12 14.42
C ARG A 90 6.59 -15.06 15.06
N GLN A 91 5.38 -14.62 15.41
CA GLN A 91 4.35 -15.47 16.01
C GLN A 91 3.89 -16.57 15.06
N ILE A 92 3.92 -16.34 13.75
CA ILE A 92 3.61 -17.36 12.74
C ILE A 92 4.87 -18.13 12.26
N ASN A 93 5.97 -18.03 13.02
CA ASN A 93 7.25 -18.70 12.75
C ASN A 93 7.87 -18.37 11.39
N MET A 94 7.64 -17.15 10.87
CA MET A 94 8.30 -16.71 9.64
C MET A 94 9.80 -16.51 9.88
N PRO A 95 10.69 -17.02 9.02
CA PRO A 95 12.14 -16.82 9.12
C PRO A 95 12.51 -15.32 9.10
N THR A 96 13.52 -14.95 9.89
CA THR A 96 13.91 -13.53 10.06
C THR A 96 14.34 -12.87 8.76
N ASP A 97 15.02 -13.58 7.88
CA ASP A 97 15.41 -13.10 6.55
C ASP A 97 14.19 -12.78 5.68
N GLN A 98 13.16 -13.62 5.70
CA GLN A 98 11.90 -13.39 4.99
C GLN A 98 11.13 -12.19 5.57
N ILE A 99 11.14 -12.03 6.91
CA ILE A 99 10.54 -10.87 7.57
C ILE A 99 11.23 -9.58 7.10
N GLN A 100 12.57 -9.54 7.09
CA GLN A 100 13.32 -8.37 6.67
C GLN A 100 13.14 -8.08 5.16
N LYS A 101 13.12 -9.11 4.33
CA LYS A 101 12.86 -8.97 2.90
C LYS A 101 11.48 -8.37 2.65
N ALA A 102 10.42 -8.95 3.21
CA ALA A 102 9.06 -8.45 3.07
C ALA A 102 8.94 -7.00 3.58
N LYS A 103 9.50 -6.70 4.76
CA LYS A 103 9.53 -5.34 5.30
C LYS A 103 10.18 -4.36 4.34
N SER A 104 11.38 -4.68 3.80
CA SER A 104 12.10 -3.82 2.88
C SER A 104 11.30 -3.55 1.60
N GLU A 105 10.72 -4.59 1.02
CA GLU A 105 9.92 -4.46 -0.21
C GLU A 105 8.65 -3.64 -0.01
N LEU A 106 7.95 -3.85 1.11
CA LEU A 106 6.75 -3.09 1.45
C LEU A 106 7.05 -1.63 1.82
N GLN A 107 8.18 -1.38 2.49
CA GLN A 107 8.66 -0.02 2.76
C GLN A 107 8.99 0.72 1.46
N ASP A 108 9.70 0.06 0.56
CA ASP A 108 10.01 0.62 -0.75
C ASP A 108 8.75 0.93 -1.55
N PHE A 109 7.77 0.03 -1.53
CA PHE A 109 6.48 0.25 -2.17
C PHE A 109 5.70 1.41 -1.53
N ALA A 110 5.63 1.47 -0.20
CA ALA A 110 4.97 2.56 0.52
C ALA A 110 5.61 3.93 0.24
N THR A 111 6.95 3.99 0.14
CA THR A 111 7.66 5.24 -0.20
C THR A 111 7.46 5.71 -1.63
N LYS A 112 7.10 4.81 -2.53
CA LYS A 112 6.87 5.07 -3.97
C LYS A 112 5.40 5.27 -4.32
N THR A 113 4.49 5.08 -3.36
CA THR A 113 3.06 5.15 -3.57
C THR A 113 2.38 6.08 -2.57
N ILE A 114 1.06 6.16 -2.64
CA ILE A 114 0.23 6.96 -1.73
C ILE A 114 -0.15 6.22 -0.42
N TYR A 115 0.25 4.96 -0.30
CA TYR A 115 -0.14 4.12 0.84
C TYR A 115 0.82 4.30 2.00
N SER A 116 0.29 4.25 3.21
CA SER A 116 1.11 4.31 4.40
C SER A 116 1.85 2.99 4.65
N ALA A 117 3.01 3.08 5.28
CA ALA A 117 3.73 1.90 5.76
C ALA A 117 2.88 1.07 6.73
N SER A 118 2.00 1.73 7.49
CA SER A 118 1.06 1.08 8.41
C SER A 118 0.03 0.22 7.67
N ASP A 119 -0.54 0.75 6.57
CA ASP A 119 -1.50 0.00 5.76
C ASP A 119 -0.84 -1.22 5.11
N MET A 120 0.37 -1.06 4.57
CA MET A 120 1.14 -2.16 3.97
C MET A 120 1.48 -3.25 4.98
N ALA A 121 2.01 -2.86 6.15
CA ALA A 121 2.37 -3.79 7.21
C ALA A 121 1.14 -4.54 7.77
N SER A 122 0.02 -3.84 7.95
CA SER A 122 -1.23 -4.42 8.44
C SER A 122 -1.81 -5.41 7.44
N THR A 123 -1.92 -5.02 6.17
CA THR A 123 -2.44 -5.88 5.10
C THR A 123 -1.63 -7.16 4.96
N TYR A 124 -0.31 -7.02 4.92
CA TYR A 124 0.58 -8.17 4.85
C TYR A 124 0.39 -9.11 6.05
N SER A 125 0.37 -8.54 7.27
CA SER A 125 0.24 -9.33 8.50
C SER A 125 -1.06 -10.15 8.52
N GLN A 126 -2.16 -9.56 8.08
CA GLN A 126 -3.46 -10.23 8.01
C GLN A 126 -3.44 -11.39 7.00
N LEU A 127 -2.92 -11.16 5.80
CA LEU A 127 -2.85 -12.17 4.75
C LEU A 127 -1.87 -13.30 5.11
N ALA A 128 -0.71 -12.97 5.64
CA ALA A 128 0.27 -13.97 6.07
C ALA A 128 -0.24 -14.84 7.21
N ALA A 129 -1.01 -14.27 8.15
CA ALA A 129 -1.61 -15.00 9.27
C ALA A 129 -2.61 -16.08 8.81
N VAL A 130 -3.27 -15.89 7.68
CA VAL A 130 -4.18 -16.89 7.08
C VAL A 130 -3.49 -17.80 6.06
N GLY A 131 -2.15 -17.73 5.96
CA GLY A 131 -1.36 -18.63 5.15
C GLY A 131 -1.32 -18.31 3.65
N THR A 132 -1.60 -17.06 3.27
CA THR A 132 -1.57 -16.64 1.86
C THR A 132 -0.16 -16.75 1.29
N LYS A 133 -0.03 -17.32 0.09
CA LYS A 133 1.22 -17.38 -0.67
C LYS A 133 1.47 -16.05 -1.39
N ASN A 134 2.73 -15.78 -1.75
CA ASN A 134 3.14 -14.58 -2.50
C ASN A 134 2.60 -13.27 -1.89
N THR A 135 2.54 -13.21 -0.56
CA THR A 135 1.83 -12.16 0.18
C THR A 135 2.34 -10.76 -0.16
N THR A 136 3.65 -10.57 -0.37
CA THR A 136 4.24 -9.28 -0.77
C THR A 136 3.66 -8.79 -2.11
N GLU A 137 3.68 -9.66 -3.12
CA GLU A 137 3.18 -9.32 -4.46
C GLU A 137 1.67 -9.10 -4.43
N LEU A 138 0.94 -9.87 -3.65
CA LEU A 138 -0.50 -9.70 -3.49
C LEU A 138 -0.83 -8.35 -2.84
N VAL A 139 -0.10 -7.92 -1.81
CA VAL A 139 -0.27 -6.59 -1.19
C VAL A 139 0.02 -5.48 -2.18
N LYS A 140 1.08 -5.61 -2.98
CA LYS A 140 1.40 -4.65 -4.06
C LYS A 140 0.30 -4.63 -5.14
N GLY A 141 -0.21 -5.79 -5.51
CA GLY A 141 -1.32 -5.94 -6.46
C GLY A 141 -2.59 -5.23 -5.97
N PHE A 142 -2.96 -5.40 -4.70
CA PHE A 142 -4.07 -4.63 -4.11
C PHE A 142 -3.81 -3.13 -4.13
N GLY A 143 -2.58 -2.69 -3.88
CA GLY A 143 -2.20 -1.29 -4.05
C GLY A 143 -2.42 -0.81 -5.48
N GLY A 144 -2.09 -1.62 -6.48
CA GLY A 144 -2.35 -1.35 -7.89
C GLY A 144 -3.85 -1.23 -8.20
N LEU A 145 -4.66 -2.19 -7.75
CA LEU A 145 -6.12 -2.15 -7.93
C LEU A 145 -6.74 -0.92 -7.26
N ALA A 146 -6.33 -0.63 -6.04
CA ALA A 146 -6.84 0.51 -5.27
C ALA A 146 -6.47 1.86 -5.89
N ALA A 147 -5.35 1.96 -6.60
CA ALA A 147 -4.90 3.21 -7.24
C ALA A 147 -5.89 3.73 -8.29
N ALA A 148 -6.70 2.87 -8.88
CA ALA A 148 -7.75 3.23 -9.85
C ALA A 148 -9.08 3.64 -9.20
N ALA A 149 -9.22 3.55 -7.88
CA ALA A 149 -10.43 3.93 -7.16
C ALA A 149 -10.53 5.45 -6.95
N GLU A 150 -11.74 5.92 -6.68
CA GLU A 150 -11.98 7.33 -6.33
C GLU A 150 -11.27 7.73 -5.04
N ASN A 151 -11.26 6.82 -4.05
CA ASN A 151 -10.50 6.98 -2.80
C ASN A 151 -9.55 5.78 -2.62
N PRO A 152 -8.31 5.86 -3.11
CA PRO A 152 -7.37 4.74 -3.09
C PRO A 152 -7.04 4.21 -1.69
N ALA A 153 -6.91 5.09 -0.69
CA ALA A 153 -6.60 4.68 0.67
C ALA A 153 -7.76 3.86 1.29
N GLN A 154 -9.00 4.28 1.06
CA GLN A 154 -10.19 3.53 1.51
C GLN A 154 -10.35 2.22 0.72
N ALA A 155 -10.13 2.26 -0.59
CA ALA A 155 -10.16 1.07 -1.42
C ALA A 155 -9.13 0.02 -0.95
N MET A 156 -7.90 0.44 -0.65
CA MET A 156 -6.87 -0.46 -0.13
C MET A 156 -7.30 -1.16 1.18
N LYS A 157 -7.94 -0.44 2.09
CA LYS A 157 -8.49 -1.03 3.33
C LYS A 157 -9.57 -2.05 3.05
N THR A 158 -10.52 -1.71 2.17
CA THR A 158 -11.59 -2.62 1.78
C THR A 158 -11.03 -3.88 1.12
N LEU A 159 -10.14 -3.72 0.13
CA LEU A 159 -9.49 -4.85 -0.54
C LEU A 159 -8.76 -5.76 0.45
N SER A 160 -8.01 -5.18 1.39
CA SER A 160 -7.27 -5.92 2.41
C SER A 160 -8.19 -6.74 3.30
N GLN A 161 -9.30 -6.16 3.76
CA GLN A 161 -10.29 -6.86 4.58
C GLN A 161 -10.97 -8.00 3.83
N GLN A 162 -11.44 -7.74 2.61
CA GLN A 162 -12.09 -8.75 1.80
C GLN A 162 -11.13 -9.87 1.40
N ALA A 163 -9.88 -9.52 1.04
CA ALA A 163 -8.85 -10.50 0.74
C ALA A 163 -8.54 -11.42 1.93
N THR A 164 -8.46 -10.88 3.14
CA THR A 164 -8.24 -11.68 4.35
C THR A 164 -9.40 -12.65 4.59
N GLN A 165 -10.63 -12.21 4.37
CA GLN A 165 -11.82 -13.07 4.49
C GLN A 165 -11.86 -14.13 3.39
N MET A 166 -11.49 -13.79 2.16
CA MET A 166 -11.39 -14.74 1.06
C MET A 166 -10.27 -15.77 1.28
N ALA A 167 -9.11 -15.36 1.79
CA ALA A 167 -7.96 -16.23 1.98
C ALA A 167 -8.25 -17.42 2.91
N ALA A 168 -9.21 -17.27 3.82
CA ALA A 168 -9.68 -18.34 4.69
C ALA A 168 -10.63 -19.33 3.98
N LYS A 169 -10.97 -19.13 2.72
CA LYS A 169 -11.98 -19.90 1.98
C LYS A 169 -11.37 -20.44 0.67
N PRO A 170 -11.71 -21.66 0.25
CA PRO A 170 -11.15 -22.27 -0.97
C PRO A 170 -11.65 -21.60 -2.26
N LYS A 171 -12.79 -20.92 -2.19
CA LYS A 171 -13.43 -20.26 -3.32
C LYS A 171 -13.81 -18.83 -2.96
N VAL A 172 -13.70 -17.94 -3.95
CA VAL A 172 -14.15 -16.55 -3.85
C VAL A 172 -15.63 -16.51 -3.55
N GLN A 173 -16.01 -15.82 -2.48
CA GLN A 173 -17.40 -15.65 -2.09
C GLN A 173 -17.96 -14.37 -2.70
N TRP A 174 -19.20 -14.41 -3.17
CA TRP A 174 -19.87 -13.27 -3.80
C TRP A 174 -19.88 -12.03 -2.91
N GLN A 175 -20.12 -12.20 -1.62
CA GLN A 175 -20.19 -11.07 -0.67
C GLN A 175 -18.87 -10.29 -0.60
N ASP A 176 -17.74 -11.00 -0.51
CA ASP A 176 -16.41 -10.41 -0.43
C ASP A 176 -16.02 -9.78 -1.79
N PHE A 177 -16.29 -10.49 -2.87
CA PHE A 177 -15.99 -10.04 -4.25
C PHE A 177 -16.81 -8.80 -4.64
N LYS A 178 -18.10 -8.75 -4.28
CA LYS A 178 -18.98 -7.63 -4.57
C LYS A 178 -18.42 -6.31 -4.01
N LEU A 179 -17.92 -6.33 -2.78
CA LEU A 179 -17.31 -5.13 -2.16
C LEU A 179 -16.03 -4.69 -2.86
N MET A 180 -15.21 -5.63 -3.32
CA MET A 180 -14.03 -5.31 -4.14
C MET A 180 -14.43 -4.71 -5.49
N LEU A 181 -15.43 -5.29 -6.16
CA LEU A 181 -15.95 -4.80 -7.44
C LEU A 181 -16.51 -3.39 -7.32
N GLU A 182 -17.28 -3.10 -6.26
CA GLU A 182 -17.85 -1.78 -5.99
C GLU A 182 -16.78 -0.71 -5.75
N GLN A 183 -15.70 -1.06 -5.05
CA GLN A 183 -14.62 -0.13 -4.74
C GLN A 183 -13.63 0.06 -5.90
N THR A 184 -13.39 -0.98 -6.68
CA THR A 184 -12.35 -0.99 -7.72
C THR A 184 -12.86 -1.67 -9.01
N PRO A 185 -13.92 -1.17 -9.66
CA PRO A 185 -14.50 -1.83 -10.83
C PRO A 185 -13.48 -2.00 -11.98
N ALA A 186 -12.66 -0.98 -12.21
CA ALA A 186 -11.61 -1.03 -13.23
C ALA A 186 -10.51 -2.04 -12.90
N GLY A 187 -10.13 -2.13 -11.61
CA GLY A 187 -9.17 -3.12 -11.13
C GLY A 187 -9.69 -4.55 -11.30
N ILE A 188 -10.93 -4.79 -10.91
CA ILE A 188 -11.56 -6.12 -11.10
C ILE A 188 -11.72 -6.47 -12.58
N ALA A 189 -11.96 -5.48 -13.47
CA ALA A 189 -11.96 -5.74 -14.90
C ALA A 189 -10.58 -6.17 -15.43
N ALA A 190 -9.49 -5.62 -14.88
CA ALA A 190 -8.14 -6.05 -15.23
C ALA A 190 -7.86 -7.49 -14.74
N VAL A 191 -8.27 -7.84 -13.52
CA VAL A 191 -8.16 -9.20 -12.97
C VAL A 191 -8.97 -10.19 -13.80
N ALA A 192 -10.20 -9.84 -14.19
CA ALA A 192 -11.03 -10.67 -15.07
C ALA A 192 -10.33 -10.95 -16.39
N LYS A 193 -9.75 -9.93 -17.02
CA LYS A 193 -8.99 -10.04 -18.26
C LYS A 193 -7.78 -10.95 -18.11
N GLU A 194 -7.04 -10.84 -17.00
CA GLU A 194 -5.90 -11.72 -16.70
C GLU A 194 -6.34 -13.19 -16.57
N MET A 195 -7.53 -13.41 -16.03
CA MET A 195 -8.14 -14.75 -15.95
C MET A 195 -8.81 -15.20 -17.27
N GLY A 196 -8.67 -14.44 -18.35
CA GLY A 196 -9.21 -14.78 -19.68
C GLY A 196 -10.72 -14.64 -19.82
N MET A 197 -11.36 -13.78 -19.01
CA MET A 197 -12.81 -13.57 -19.02
C MET A 197 -13.18 -12.09 -18.97
N SER A 198 -14.42 -11.76 -19.36
CA SER A 198 -15.01 -10.45 -19.13
C SER A 198 -15.41 -10.26 -17.67
N THR A 199 -15.62 -9.03 -17.23
CA THR A 199 -16.10 -8.74 -15.87
C THR A 199 -17.45 -9.40 -15.58
N SER A 200 -18.37 -9.45 -16.55
CA SER A 200 -19.67 -10.10 -16.40
C SER A 200 -19.57 -11.61 -16.27
N GLU A 201 -18.67 -12.24 -17.02
CA GLU A 201 -18.38 -13.67 -16.88
C GLU A 201 -17.76 -13.99 -15.53
N MET A 202 -16.84 -13.14 -15.04
CA MET A 202 -16.25 -13.28 -13.71
C MET A 202 -17.31 -13.15 -12.63
N VAL A 203 -18.19 -12.15 -12.67
CA VAL A 203 -19.31 -11.99 -11.74
C VAL A 203 -20.14 -13.26 -11.67
N LYS A 204 -20.55 -13.80 -12.83
CA LYS A 204 -21.32 -15.04 -12.90
C LYS A 204 -20.52 -16.23 -12.35
N ALA A 205 -19.25 -16.36 -12.69
CA ALA A 205 -18.41 -17.45 -12.22
C ALA A 205 -18.19 -17.42 -10.69
N VAL A 206 -18.09 -16.21 -10.10
CA VAL A 206 -18.04 -16.04 -8.64
C VAL A 206 -19.38 -16.43 -8.00
N GLN A 207 -20.51 -15.96 -8.55
CA GLN A 207 -21.83 -16.33 -8.04
C GLN A 207 -22.09 -17.84 -8.13
N ASP A 208 -21.61 -18.49 -9.18
CA ASP A 208 -21.67 -19.95 -9.37
C ASP A 208 -20.63 -20.72 -8.51
N GLY A 209 -19.78 -20.03 -7.74
CA GLY A 209 -18.74 -20.66 -6.91
C GLY A 209 -17.66 -21.39 -7.73
N LYS A 210 -17.37 -20.91 -8.94
CA LYS A 210 -16.41 -21.54 -9.87
C LYS A 210 -14.99 -21.00 -9.72
N ILE A 211 -14.81 -19.79 -9.13
CA ILE A 211 -13.51 -19.16 -8.97
C ILE A 211 -12.84 -19.62 -7.68
N LYS A 212 -11.66 -20.23 -7.79
CA LYS A 212 -10.83 -20.54 -6.62
C LYS A 212 -10.16 -19.26 -6.11
N THR A 213 -10.03 -19.15 -4.79
CA THR A 213 -9.36 -18.00 -4.16
C THR A 213 -7.90 -17.88 -4.58
N GLU A 214 -7.18 -19.01 -4.70
CA GLU A 214 -5.79 -19.04 -5.14
C GLU A 214 -5.65 -18.48 -6.55
N ASP A 215 -6.46 -18.95 -7.51
CA ASP A 215 -6.42 -18.51 -8.91
C ASP A 215 -6.73 -17.01 -9.03
N PHE A 216 -7.67 -16.50 -8.21
CA PHE A 216 -8.01 -15.08 -8.16
C PHE A 216 -6.86 -14.24 -7.61
N PHE A 217 -6.21 -14.70 -6.53
CA PHE A 217 -5.06 -14.00 -5.96
C PHE A 217 -3.85 -14.02 -6.88
N ASP A 218 -3.60 -15.15 -7.56
CA ASP A 218 -2.53 -15.24 -8.56
C ASP A 218 -2.75 -14.25 -9.71
N ALA A 219 -3.99 -14.06 -10.15
CA ALA A 219 -4.31 -13.07 -11.18
C ALA A 219 -4.08 -11.62 -10.72
N ILE A 220 -4.21 -11.33 -9.42
CA ILE A 220 -3.92 -10.00 -8.85
C ILE A 220 -2.41 -9.72 -8.79
N THR A 221 -1.58 -10.75 -8.72
CA THR A 221 -0.11 -10.59 -8.61
C THR A 221 0.58 -10.37 -9.96
N LYS A 222 -0.13 -10.51 -11.07
CA LYS A 222 0.38 -10.34 -12.43
C LYS A 222 0.05 -8.98 -13.00
#